data_60b698687390be71e13c6e53b28b621f
#
_entry.id   60b698687390be71e13c6e53b28b621f
#
_cell.length_a   1.000
_cell.length_b   1.000
_cell.length_c   1.000
_cell.angle_alpha   90.00
_cell.angle_beta   90.00
_cell.angle_gamma   90.00
#
_symmetry.space_group_name_H-M   'P 1'
#
loop_
_entity.id
_entity.type
_entity.pdbx_description
1 polymer ?
#
loop_
_entity_poly.entity_id
_entity_poly.type
_entity_poly.pdbx_seq_one_letter_code
_entity_poly.pdbx_strand_id
1 'polypeptide(L)'
;MPIWFYWAAASAVFAALTAIFAKLGLQGINSDFATFIRTIVIMVALVAFLSYTKKWQPLSSLTGKNWLFLILSGLATGASWVAYFKALQLGNASQVAPIDKFSLVLVTIFAVIFLGERPNSQEWLGIGFVAAGVLVLAFKR
;
A
#
# COMPACT_ATOMS: atom_id res chain seq x y z
N MET A 1 5.53 -13.93 19.08
CA MET A 1 4.79 -13.31 17.98
C MET A 1 5.09 -14.06 16.68
N PRO A 2 4.10 -14.26 15.79
CA PRO A 2 4.32 -14.97 14.52
C PRO A 2 5.23 -14.18 13.58
N ILE A 3 5.96 -14.88 12.72
CA ILE A 3 6.99 -14.26 11.84
C ILE A 3 6.41 -13.20 10.89
N TRP A 4 5.16 -13.37 10.44
CA TRP A 4 4.49 -12.40 9.58
C TRP A 4 4.34 -11.02 10.24
N PHE A 5 4.24 -10.97 11.57
CA PHE A 5 4.10 -9.73 12.33
C PHE A 5 5.33 -8.82 12.17
N TYR A 6 6.54 -9.38 12.20
CA TYR A 6 7.77 -8.61 12.02
C TYR A 6 7.87 -8.01 10.62
N TRP A 7 7.45 -8.76 9.60
CA TRP A 7 7.39 -8.25 8.23
C TRP A 7 6.34 -7.15 8.06
N ALA A 8 5.18 -7.30 8.67
CA ALA A 8 4.14 -6.27 8.67
C ALA A 8 4.59 -5.00 9.39
N ALA A 9 5.26 -5.13 10.54
CA ALA A 9 5.82 -3.99 11.29
C ALA A 9 6.90 -3.25 10.46
N ALA A 10 7.82 -3.99 9.84
CA ALA A 10 8.81 -3.41 8.95
C ALA A 10 8.17 -2.66 7.78
N SER A 11 7.15 -3.25 7.15
CA SER A 11 6.37 -2.61 6.08
C SER A 11 5.74 -1.30 6.55
N ALA A 12 5.18 -1.25 7.77
CA ALA A 12 4.60 -0.04 8.33
C ALA A 12 5.63 1.10 8.50
N VAL A 13 6.84 0.77 8.97
CA VAL A 13 7.93 1.75 9.08
C VAL A 13 8.31 2.31 7.72
N PHE A 14 8.52 1.45 6.72
CA PHE A 14 8.84 1.90 5.37
C PHE A 14 7.69 2.69 4.72
N ALA A 15 6.44 2.33 5.00
CA ALA A 15 5.29 3.10 4.53
C ALA A 15 5.25 4.52 5.14
N ALA A 16 5.61 4.67 6.42
CA ALA A 16 5.71 5.98 7.07
C ALA A 16 6.82 6.84 6.45
N LEU A 17 8.02 6.27 6.26
CA LEU A 17 9.12 6.94 5.58
C LEU A 17 8.75 7.33 4.15
N THR A 18 8.05 6.46 3.43
CA THR A 18 7.53 6.73 2.09
C THR A 18 6.64 7.98 2.08
N ALA A 19 5.71 8.11 3.03
CA ALA A 19 4.81 9.26 3.09
C ALA A 19 5.57 10.58 3.29
N ILE A 20 6.57 10.59 4.15
CA ILE A 20 7.39 11.78 4.43
C ILE A 20 8.27 12.13 3.22
N PHE A 21 9.01 11.16 2.67
CA PHE A 21 9.86 11.41 1.50
C PHE A 21 9.05 11.80 0.28
N ALA A 22 7.87 11.20 0.07
CA ALA A 22 6.98 11.57 -0.99
C ALA A 22 6.49 13.02 -0.84
N LYS A 23 6.07 13.43 0.36
CA LYS A 23 5.64 14.81 0.63
C LYS A 23 6.72 15.83 0.32
N LEU A 24 7.97 15.55 0.69
CA LEU A 24 9.11 16.39 0.38
C LEU A 24 9.44 16.39 -1.12
N GLY A 25 9.40 15.23 -1.75
CA GLY A 25 9.72 15.07 -3.17
C GLY A 25 8.67 15.62 -4.14
N LEU A 26 7.44 15.86 -3.67
CA LEU A 26 6.34 16.40 -4.49
C LEU A 26 6.37 17.93 -4.63
N GLN A 27 7.30 18.62 -3.95
CA GLN A 27 7.38 20.06 -4.01
C GLN A 27 7.81 20.53 -5.41
N GLY A 28 6.99 21.36 -6.04
CA GLY A 28 7.31 21.99 -7.32
C GLY A 28 7.21 21.08 -8.56
N ILE A 29 6.75 19.84 -8.44
CA ILE A 29 6.57 18.92 -9.56
C ILE A 29 5.15 18.33 -9.61
N ASN A 30 4.76 17.86 -10.80
CA ASN A 30 3.48 17.19 -10.98
C ASN A 30 3.46 15.85 -10.24
N SER A 31 2.38 15.55 -9.51
CA SER A 31 2.22 14.32 -8.71
C SER A 31 2.29 13.03 -9.56
N ASP A 32 1.73 13.06 -10.78
CA ASP A 32 1.70 11.89 -11.64
C ASP A 32 3.10 11.58 -12.17
N PHE A 33 3.85 12.63 -12.54
CA PHE A 33 5.24 12.50 -12.96
C PHE A 33 6.13 12.02 -11.82
N ALA A 34 5.94 12.52 -10.60
CA ALA A 34 6.66 12.04 -9.41
C ALA A 34 6.36 10.57 -9.13
N THR A 35 5.11 10.14 -9.30
CA THR A 35 4.71 8.73 -9.18
C THR A 35 5.43 7.86 -10.21
N PHE A 36 5.53 8.32 -11.46
CA PHE A 36 6.25 7.61 -12.52
C PHE A 36 7.73 7.45 -12.20
N ILE A 37 8.42 8.53 -11.84
CA ILE A 37 9.86 8.47 -11.47
C ILE A 37 10.09 7.51 -10.30
N ARG A 38 9.27 7.60 -9.26
CA ARG A 38 9.35 6.69 -8.11
C ARG A 38 9.15 5.23 -8.51
N THR A 39 8.24 4.95 -9.44
CA THR A 39 8.00 3.59 -9.92
C THR A 39 9.23 3.02 -10.63
N ILE A 40 9.94 3.82 -11.42
CA ILE A 40 11.22 3.42 -12.03
C ILE A 40 12.26 3.07 -10.95
N VAL A 41 12.39 3.91 -9.92
CA VAL A 41 13.33 3.67 -8.81
C VAL A 41 12.99 2.36 -8.10
N ILE A 42 11.71 2.08 -7.83
CA ILE A 42 11.27 0.83 -7.22
C ILE A 42 11.60 -0.36 -8.11
N MET A 43 11.35 -0.25 -9.41
CA MET A 43 11.64 -1.33 -10.36
C MET A 43 13.14 -1.66 -10.38
N VAL A 44 14.00 -0.65 -10.46
CA VAL A 44 15.45 -0.82 -10.41
C VAL A 44 15.89 -1.48 -9.10
N ALA A 45 15.38 -1.01 -7.97
CA ALA A 45 15.67 -1.57 -6.65
C ALA A 45 15.24 -3.04 -6.53
N LEU A 46 14.07 -3.41 -7.07
CA LEU A 46 13.59 -4.79 -7.07
C LEU A 46 14.44 -5.69 -7.98
N VAL A 47 14.83 -5.22 -9.15
CA VAL A 47 15.73 -5.95 -10.05
C VAL A 47 17.08 -6.22 -9.37
N ALA A 48 17.66 -5.21 -8.72
CA ALA A 48 18.90 -5.37 -7.96
C ALA A 48 18.74 -6.36 -6.80
N PHE A 49 17.64 -6.26 -6.05
CA PHE A 49 17.33 -7.17 -4.94
C PHE A 49 17.16 -8.62 -5.40
N LEU A 50 16.41 -8.87 -6.47
CA LEU A 50 16.22 -10.21 -7.03
C LEU A 50 17.53 -10.79 -7.55
N SER A 51 18.38 -9.97 -8.18
CA SER A 51 19.69 -10.38 -8.66
C SER A 51 20.63 -10.74 -7.51
N TYR A 52 20.64 -9.93 -6.45
CA TYR A 52 21.45 -10.21 -5.27
C TYR A 52 20.99 -11.48 -4.53
N THR A 53 19.69 -11.66 -4.36
CA THR A 53 19.12 -12.82 -3.66
C THR A 53 19.02 -14.08 -4.53
N LYS A 54 19.34 -13.98 -5.83
CA LYS A 54 19.24 -15.08 -6.82
C LYS A 54 17.86 -15.73 -6.87
N LYS A 55 16.79 -14.94 -6.67
CA LYS A 55 15.41 -15.42 -6.63
C LYS A 55 14.65 -15.24 -7.96
N TRP A 56 15.37 -15.11 -9.06
CA TRP A 56 14.75 -15.08 -10.37
C TRP A 56 14.07 -16.41 -10.68
N GLN A 57 12.86 -16.33 -11.20
CA GLN A 57 12.10 -17.49 -11.69
C GLN A 57 11.81 -17.32 -13.17
N PRO A 58 11.77 -18.42 -13.95
CA PRO A 58 11.39 -18.35 -15.36
C PRO A 58 9.91 -17.92 -15.47
N LEU A 59 9.62 -17.02 -16.40
CA LEU A 59 8.25 -16.52 -16.63
C LEU A 59 7.29 -17.66 -17.04
N SER A 60 7.80 -18.73 -17.60
CA SER A 60 7.04 -19.93 -17.95
C SER A 60 6.51 -20.72 -16.74
N SER A 61 7.03 -20.45 -15.53
CA SER A 61 6.50 -21.06 -14.30
C SER A 61 5.21 -20.42 -13.79
N LEU A 62 4.84 -19.25 -14.33
CA LEU A 62 3.63 -18.53 -13.95
C LEU A 62 2.41 -19.09 -14.70
N THR A 63 1.38 -19.42 -13.93
CA THR A 63 0.09 -19.82 -14.49
C THR A 63 -0.68 -18.62 -15.05
N GLY A 64 -1.63 -18.84 -15.95
CA GLY A 64 -2.51 -17.77 -16.44
C GLY A 64 -3.27 -17.05 -15.32
N LYS A 65 -3.62 -17.78 -14.25
CA LYS A 65 -4.22 -17.19 -13.03
C LYS A 65 -3.25 -16.23 -12.33
N ASN A 66 -1.99 -16.61 -12.20
CA ASN A 66 -0.96 -15.73 -11.61
C ASN A 66 -0.81 -14.45 -12.42
N TRP A 67 -0.70 -14.56 -13.75
CA TRP A 67 -0.62 -13.41 -14.63
C TRP A 67 -1.81 -12.47 -14.48
N LEU A 68 -3.03 -13.00 -14.50
CA LEU A 68 -4.24 -12.20 -14.37
C LEU A 68 -4.24 -11.38 -13.06
N PHE A 69 -4.04 -12.06 -11.92
CA PHE A 69 -4.12 -11.38 -10.63
C PHE A 69 -2.94 -10.44 -10.35
N LEU A 70 -1.74 -10.76 -10.83
CA LEU A 70 -0.59 -9.86 -10.72
C LEU A 70 -0.76 -8.60 -11.55
N ILE A 71 -1.32 -8.71 -12.77
CA ILE A 71 -1.63 -7.55 -13.60
C ILE A 71 -2.71 -6.69 -12.96
N LEU A 72 -3.81 -7.27 -12.49
CA LEU A 72 -4.88 -6.54 -11.82
C LEU A 72 -4.37 -5.85 -10.54
N SER A 73 -3.57 -6.54 -9.75
CA SER A 73 -2.93 -5.97 -8.54
C SER A 73 -1.99 -4.82 -8.89
N GLY A 74 -1.17 -4.98 -9.93
CA GLY A 74 -0.28 -3.92 -10.39
C GLY A 74 -1.03 -2.66 -10.85
N LEU A 75 -2.12 -2.84 -11.62
CA LEU A 75 -2.97 -1.73 -12.06
C LEU A 75 -3.65 -1.04 -10.87
N ALA A 76 -4.19 -1.81 -9.94
CA ALA A 76 -4.80 -1.26 -8.72
C ALA A 76 -3.79 -0.49 -7.87
N THR A 77 -2.55 -1.01 -7.74
CA THR A 77 -1.46 -0.33 -7.05
C THR A 77 -1.11 1.00 -7.73
N GLY A 78 -0.97 1.00 -9.06
CA GLY A 78 -0.69 2.21 -9.83
C GLY A 78 -1.77 3.27 -9.64
N ALA A 79 -3.04 2.89 -9.76
CA ALA A 79 -4.17 3.79 -9.52
C ALA A 79 -4.18 4.34 -8.08
N SER A 80 -3.92 3.49 -7.10
CA SER A 80 -3.82 3.89 -5.68
C SER A 80 -2.69 4.91 -5.47
N TRP A 81 -1.53 4.69 -6.06
CA TRP A 81 -0.40 5.62 -5.92
C TRP A 81 -0.65 6.97 -6.58
N VAL A 82 -1.25 6.99 -7.77
CA VAL A 82 -1.65 8.25 -8.42
C VAL A 82 -2.59 9.04 -7.52
N ALA A 83 -3.62 8.40 -6.96
CA ALA A 83 -4.57 9.03 -6.05
C ALA A 83 -3.89 9.50 -4.75
N TYR A 84 -3.05 8.66 -4.15
CA TYR A 84 -2.35 8.96 -2.89
C TYR A 84 -1.36 10.13 -3.04
N PHE A 85 -0.56 10.15 -4.11
CA PHE A 85 0.38 11.23 -4.37
C PHE A 85 -0.33 12.55 -4.66
N LYS A 86 -1.46 12.50 -5.38
CA LYS A 86 -2.32 13.66 -5.59
C LYS A 86 -2.86 14.19 -4.26
N ALA A 87 -3.33 13.32 -3.40
CA ALA A 87 -3.80 13.70 -2.07
C ALA A 87 -2.68 14.31 -1.21
N LEU A 88 -1.47 13.72 -1.23
CA LEU A 88 -0.30 14.25 -0.53
C LEU A 88 0.13 15.63 -1.05
N GLN A 89 -0.03 15.89 -2.34
CA GLN A 89 0.28 17.20 -2.91
C GLN A 89 -0.68 18.28 -2.40
N LEU A 90 -1.96 17.94 -2.25
CA LEU A 90 -3.02 18.86 -1.86
C LEU A 90 -3.22 18.99 -0.35
N GLY A 91 -2.95 17.92 0.41
CA GLY A 91 -3.21 17.84 1.85
C GLY A 91 -1.96 17.60 2.69
N ASN A 92 -2.12 17.69 4.00
CA ASN A 92 -1.05 17.38 4.95
C ASN A 92 -0.84 15.86 5.07
N ALA A 93 0.42 15.42 5.12
CA ALA A 93 0.75 14.01 5.25
C ALA A 93 0.14 13.37 6.51
N SER A 94 0.05 14.12 7.61
CA SER A 94 -0.57 13.69 8.87
C SER A 94 -2.09 13.42 8.77
N GLN A 95 -2.74 13.94 7.74
CA GLN A 95 -4.17 13.70 7.46
C GLN A 95 -4.35 12.67 6.36
N VAL A 96 -3.62 12.81 5.27
CA VAL A 96 -3.73 11.93 4.09
C VAL A 96 -3.35 10.49 4.42
N ALA A 97 -2.22 10.28 5.12
CA ALA A 97 -1.74 8.92 5.40
C ALA A 97 -2.71 8.10 6.30
N PRO A 98 -3.29 8.65 7.38
CA PRO A 98 -4.31 7.92 8.14
C PRO A 98 -5.59 7.65 7.33
N ILE A 99 -6.06 8.59 6.51
CA ILE A 99 -7.27 8.41 5.68
C ILE A 99 -7.06 7.28 4.66
N ASP A 100 -5.89 7.23 4.03
CA ASP A 100 -5.51 6.13 3.14
C ASP A 100 -5.61 4.75 3.84
N LYS A 101 -5.38 4.70 5.16
CA LYS A 101 -5.51 3.47 5.95
C LYS A 101 -6.95 2.98 6.13
N PHE A 102 -7.97 3.72 5.66
CA PHE A 102 -9.31 3.16 5.52
C PHE A 102 -9.33 1.92 4.61
N SER A 103 -8.36 1.80 3.73
CA SER A 103 -8.11 0.59 2.94
C SER A 103 -8.01 -0.69 3.78
N LEU A 104 -7.55 -0.61 5.05
CA LEU A 104 -7.49 -1.76 5.96
C LEU A 104 -8.89 -2.33 6.25
N VAL A 105 -9.89 -1.45 6.42
CA VAL A 105 -11.28 -1.86 6.63
C VAL A 105 -11.81 -2.55 5.38
N LEU A 106 -11.55 -1.96 4.20
CA LEU A 106 -11.97 -2.54 2.92
C LEU A 106 -11.30 -3.89 2.64
N VAL A 107 -9.99 -4.01 2.93
CA VAL A 107 -9.27 -5.29 2.79
C VAL A 107 -9.90 -6.37 3.66
N THR A 108 -10.25 -6.07 4.91
CA THR A 108 -10.90 -7.07 5.78
C THR A 108 -12.26 -7.49 5.25
N ILE A 109 -13.08 -6.54 4.79
CA ILE A 109 -14.38 -6.84 4.18
C ILE A 109 -14.18 -7.73 2.94
N PHE A 110 -13.25 -7.39 2.06
CA PHE A 110 -12.97 -8.17 0.86
C PHE A 110 -12.39 -9.56 1.18
N ALA A 111 -11.52 -9.67 2.21
CA ALA A 111 -10.98 -10.94 2.65
C ALA A 111 -12.09 -11.88 3.17
N VAL A 112 -13.07 -11.36 3.91
CA VAL A 112 -14.23 -12.14 4.32
C VAL A 112 -15.07 -12.60 3.12
N ILE A 113 -15.34 -11.70 2.17
CA ILE A 113 -16.22 -11.98 1.03
C ILE A 113 -15.56 -12.90 -0.01
N PHE A 114 -14.32 -12.60 -0.40
CA PHE A 114 -13.64 -13.27 -1.52
C PHE A 114 -12.69 -14.39 -1.11
N LEU A 115 -12.07 -14.27 0.08
CA LEU A 115 -11.12 -15.28 0.56
C LEU A 115 -11.73 -16.21 1.60
N GLY A 116 -12.95 -15.93 2.08
CA GLY A 116 -13.62 -16.72 3.10
C GLY A 116 -12.96 -16.65 4.47
N GLU A 117 -12.14 -15.61 4.74
CA GLU A 117 -11.52 -15.41 6.03
C GLU A 117 -12.56 -15.12 7.12
N ARG A 118 -12.27 -15.54 8.35
CA ARG A 118 -13.18 -15.36 9.49
C ARG A 118 -12.44 -14.67 10.63
N PRO A 119 -12.35 -13.34 10.59
CA PRO A 119 -11.74 -12.58 11.67
C PRO A 119 -12.49 -12.82 13.00
N ASN A 120 -11.75 -12.97 14.08
CA ASN A 120 -12.32 -13.11 15.41
C ASN A 120 -12.85 -11.78 15.97
N SER A 121 -13.54 -11.81 17.11
CA SER A 121 -14.15 -10.61 17.70
C SER A 121 -13.11 -9.54 18.07
N GLN A 122 -11.90 -9.93 18.46
CA GLN A 122 -10.82 -9.01 18.78
C GLN A 122 -10.29 -8.29 17.52
N GLU A 123 -10.19 -9.01 16.41
CA GLU A 123 -9.79 -8.45 15.12
C GLU A 123 -10.85 -7.45 14.61
N TRP A 124 -12.13 -7.80 14.69
CA TRP A 124 -13.23 -6.87 14.36
C TRP A 124 -13.21 -5.61 15.23
N LEU A 125 -12.94 -5.78 16.53
CA LEU A 125 -12.82 -4.63 17.44
C LEU A 125 -11.66 -3.71 17.01
N GLY A 126 -10.49 -4.29 16.72
CA GLY A 126 -9.32 -3.53 16.25
C GLY A 126 -9.59 -2.77 14.96
N ILE A 127 -10.24 -3.42 13.97
CA ILE A 127 -10.61 -2.80 12.70
C ILE A 127 -11.64 -1.68 12.92
N GLY A 128 -12.59 -1.87 13.84
CA GLY A 128 -13.56 -0.86 14.23
C GLY A 128 -12.89 0.40 14.80
N PHE A 129 -11.88 0.26 15.64
CA PHE A 129 -11.09 1.40 16.14
C PHE A 129 -10.33 2.13 15.02
N VAL A 130 -9.75 1.40 14.07
CA VAL A 130 -9.11 2.01 12.89
C VAL A 130 -10.13 2.80 12.09
N ALA A 131 -11.29 2.22 11.80
CA ALA A 131 -12.37 2.89 11.06
C ALA A 131 -12.84 4.16 11.77
N ALA A 132 -13.09 4.09 13.07
CA ALA A 132 -13.50 5.24 13.88
C ALA A 132 -12.44 6.35 13.87
N GLY A 133 -11.16 6.01 14.07
CA GLY A 133 -10.06 6.96 14.02
C GLY A 133 -9.94 7.67 12.67
N VAL A 134 -10.06 6.94 11.57
CA VAL A 134 -10.03 7.52 10.22
C VAL A 134 -11.22 8.47 10.01
N LEU A 135 -12.43 8.08 10.42
CA LEU A 135 -13.61 8.93 10.28
C LEU A 135 -13.48 10.22 11.08
N VAL A 136 -12.96 10.17 12.31
CA VAL A 136 -12.70 11.37 13.12
C VAL A 136 -11.74 12.32 12.40
N LEU A 137 -10.70 11.79 11.77
CA LEU A 137 -9.74 12.62 11.01
C LEU A 137 -10.32 13.16 9.71
N ALA A 138 -11.17 12.38 9.04
CA ALA A 138 -11.80 12.78 7.77
C ALA A 138 -12.83 13.92 7.98
N PHE A 139 -13.56 13.92 9.08
CA PHE A 139 -14.59 14.93 9.39
C PHE A 139 -14.05 16.10 10.22
N LYS A 140 -12.76 16.20 10.45
CA LYS A 140 -12.17 17.37 11.10
C LYS A 140 -12.29 18.58 10.16
N ARG A 141 -13.19 19.50 10.51
CA ARG A 141 -13.33 20.82 9.88
C ARG A 141 -12.16 21.73 10.20
#